data_bee530c1bf2779c5f68ec049db3c5136
#
_entry.id   bee530c1bf2779c5f68ec049db3c5136
#
_cell.length_a   1.000
_cell.length_b   1.000
_cell.length_c   1.000
_cell.angle_alpha   90.00
_cell.angle_beta   90.00
_cell.angle_gamma   90.00
#
_symmetry.space_group_name_H-M   'P 1'
#
loop_
_entity.id
_entity.type
_entity.pdbx_description
1 polymer ?
#
loop_
_entity_poly.entity_id
_entity_poly.type
_entity_poly.pdbx_seq_one_letter_code
_entity_poly.pdbx_strand_id
1 'polypeptide(L)'
;MAVPYLQVDNLTKSFGDLVLFENISFGIAEGQRVGLIAKNGTGKTTLLNVIAGKEGYDNGNIVFRRDLRVDYLEQDPQYPEELTVLEACFHHGNSTVELIKEYERCMETDGHPGMDELLVRMDQEEAWEYEQKAKQILSQLKIRNFDQKVKQLSGGQLKRVALANALITEPDLLILDEPTNHLDLDMTEWLEEYLRRTNLS
;
A
#
# COMPACT_ATOMS: atom_id res chain seq x y z
N MET A 1 -7.22 27.83 -6.16
CA MET A 1 -6.62 26.63 -6.77
C MET A 1 -6.49 25.60 -5.66
N ALA A 2 -6.96 24.38 -5.90
CA ALA A 2 -6.77 23.29 -4.92
C ALA A 2 -5.27 22.99 -4.79
N VAL A 3 -4.79 22.82 -3.56
CA VAL A 3 -3.40 22.41 -3.30
C VAL A 3 -3.23 20.99 -3.79
N PRO A 4 -2.26 20.67 -4.67
CA PRO A 4 -2.08 19.32 -5.16
C PRO A 4 -1.69 18.39 -4.00
N TYR A 5 -2.01 17.09 -4.14
CA TYR A 5 -1.58 16.04 -3.21
C TYR A 5 -0.07 15.88 -3.25
N LEU A 6 0.49 15.89 -4.44
CA LEU A 6 1.93 15.80 -4.70
C LEU A 6 2.35 16.87 -5.70
N GLN A 7 3.43 17.57 -5.41
CA GLN A 7 4.11 18.47 -6.33
C GLN A 7 5.57 18.06 -6.43
N VAL A 8 6.04 17.85 -7.65
CA VAL A 8 7.43 17.55 -8.01
C VAL A 8 7.93 18.66 -8.91
N ASP A 9 9.07 19.27 -8.56
CA ASP A 9 9.65 20.39 -9.30
C ASP A 9 11.12 20.14 -9.62
N ASN A 10 11.48 20.17 -10.91
CA ASN A 10 12.84 20.08 -11.46
C ASN A 10 13.63 18.88 -10.90
N LEU A 11 12.97 17.75 -10.69
CA LEU A 11 13.58 16.56 -10.10
C LEU A 11 14.60 15.96 -11.05
N THR A 12 15.82 15.71 -10.54
CA THR A 12 16.94 15.14 -11.29
C THR A 12 17.58 14.02 -10.47
N LYS A 13 17.90 12.92 -11.13
CA LYS A 13 18.59 11.77 -10.55
C LYS A 13 19.58 11.16 -11.52
N SER A 14 20.78 10.89 -11.02
CA SER A 14 21.85 10.16 -11.72
C SER A 14 22.47 9.07 -10.84
N PHE A 15 23.12 8.11 -11.48
CA PHE A 15 24.00 7.14 -10.85
C PHE A 15 25.38 7.23 -11.50
N GLY A 16 26.33 7.89 -10.83
CA GLY A 16 27.60 8.25 -11.40
C GLY A 16 27.41 9.12 -12.65
N ASP A 17 27.95 8.69 -13.80
CA ASP A 17 27.82 9.41 -15.07
C ASP A 17 26.50 9.15 -15.82
N LEU A 18 25.67 8.22 -15.33
CA LEU A 18 24.40 7.88 -15.96
C LEU A 18 23.26 8.73 -15.42
N VAL A 19 22.77 9.68 -16.21
CA VAL A 19 21.55 10.43 -15.89
C VAL A 19 20.35 9.56 -16.18
N LEU A 20 19.52 9.27 -15.15
CA LEU A 20 18.28 8.51 -15.31
C LEU A 20 17.12 9.41 -15.75
N PHE A 21 16.98 10.55 -15.10
CA PHE A 21 16.01 11.57 -15.47
C PHE A 21 16.50 12.95 -15.00
N GLU A 22 16.08 13.98 -15.73
CA GLU A 22 16.51 15.36 -15.51
C GLU A 22 15.34 16.32 -15.65
N ASN A 23 15.25 17.28 -14.72
CA ASN A 23 14.28 18.38 -14.72
C ASN A 23 12.82 17.94 -14.85
N ILE A 24 12.44 16.81 -14.24
CA ILE A 24 11.05 16.33 -14.23
C ILE A 24 10.21 17.21 -13.30
N SER A 25 9.10 17.73 -13.80
CA SER A 25 8.15 18.51 -13.01
C SER A 25 6.72 18.09 -13.33
N PHE A 26 5.93 17.79 -12.28
CA PHE A 26 4.51 17.46 -12.40
C PHE A 26 3.82 17.62 -11.05
N GLY A 27 2.49 17.66 -11.08
CA GLY A 27 1.67 17.65 -9.87
C GLY A 27 0.55 16.61 -9.98
N ILE A 28 0.12 16.06 -8.85
CA ILE A 28 -1.03 15.15 -8.74
C ILE A 28 -2.05 15.82 -7.83
N ALA A 29 -3.25 16.08 -8.35
CA ALA A 29 -4.36 16.62 -7.58
C ALA A 29 -5.20 15.49 -6.95
N GLU A 30 -6.05 15.86 -6.00
CA GLU A 30 -7.04 14.95 -5.40
C GLU A 30 -7.91 14.29 -6.47
N GLY A 31 -8.07 12.96 -6.39
CA GLY A 31 -8.84 12.15 -7.34
C GLY A 31 -8.18 11.99 -8.72
N GLN A 32 -6.98 12.53 -8.94
CA GLN A 32 -6.26 12.38 -10.18
C GLN A 32 -5.51 11.04 -10.22
N ARG A 33 -5.57 10.35 -11.36
CA ARG A 33 -4.81 9.13 -11.64
C ARG A 33 -3.81 9.41 -12.74
N VAL A 34 -2.56 9.04 -12.49
CA VAL A 34 -1.44 9.30 -13.41
C VAL A 34 -0.72 8.00 -13.73
N GLY A 35 -0.59 7.69 -15.01
CA GLY A 35 0.19 6.54 -15.49
C GLY A 35 1.59 6.97 -15.92
N LEU A 36 2.62 6.36 -15.31
CA LEU A 36 4.01 6.54 -15.72
C LEU A 36 4.39 5.52 -16.80
N ILE A 37 4.58 5.99 -18.03
CA ILE A 37 4.90 5.15 -19.17
C ILE A 37 6.31 5.44 -19.64
N ALA A 38 7.18 4.42 -19.59
CA ALA A 38 8.54 4.49 -20.12
C ALA A 38 9.08 3.07 -20.40
N LYS A 39 10.17 2.97 -21.18
CA LYS A 39 10.82 1.67 -21.44
C LYS A 39 11.37 1.08 -20.14
N ASN A 40 11.57 -0.25 -20.12
CA ASN A 40 12.24 -0.91 -19.00
C ASN A 40 13.68 -0.42 -18.87
N GLY A 41 14.15 -0.27 -17.62
CA GLY A 41 15.49 0.24 -17.32
C GLY A 41 15.68 1.76 -17.43
N THR A 42 14.62 2.54 -17.67
CA THR A 42 14.71 4.01 -17.76
C THR A 42 14.57 4.75 -16.43
N GLY A 43 14.50 4.02 -15.30
CA GLY A 43 14.41 4.63 -13.98
C GLY A 43 13.01 4.85 -13.44
N LYS A 44 11.96 4.14 -13.96
CA LYS A 44 10.58 4.22 -13.41
C LYS A 44 10.53 3.91 -11.92
N THR A 45 11.02 2.73 -11.53
CA THR A 45 11.10 2.29 -10.12
C THR A 45 11.93 3.27 -9.28
N THR A 46 13.05 3.77 -9.83
CA THR A 46 13.88 4.78 -9.15
C THR A 46 13.09 6.07 -8.91
N LEU A 47 12.34 6.55 -9.90
CA LEU A 47 11.50 7.73 -9.75
C LEU A 47 10.43 7.52 -8.66
N LEU A 48 9.75 6.36 -8.65
CA LEU A 48 8.76 6.03 -7.63
C LEU A 48 9.39 5.91 -6.24
N ASN A 49 10.57 5.28 -6.11
CA ASN A 49 11.33 5.20 -4.86
C ASN A 49 11.75 6.58 -4.35
N VAL A 50 12.19 7.46 -5.24
CA VAL A 50 12.55 8.85 -4.89
C VAL A 50 11.31 9.60 -4.40
N ILE A 51 10.17 9.49 -5.09
CA ILE A 51 8.91 10.11 -4.65
C ILE A 51 8.47 9.54 -3.30
N ALA A 52 8.55 8.22 -3.09
CA ALA A 52 8.21 7.56 -1.84
C ALA A 52 9.21 7.84 -0.69
N GLY A 53 10.28 8.61 -0.95
CA GLY A 53 11.30 8.95 0.05
C GLY A 53 12.26 7.80 0.42
N LYS A 54 12.27 6.73 -0.38
CA LYS A 54 13.14 5.56 -0.17
C LYS A 54 14.52 5.72 -0.80
N GLU A 55 14.65 6.65 -1.73
CA GLU A 55 15.89 6.95 -2.43
C GLU A 55 16.13 8.46 -2.52
N GLY A 56 17.38 8.88 -2.41
CA GLY A 56 17.75 10.28 -2.56
C GLY A 56 17.79 10.72 -4.03
N TYR A 57 17.74 12.02 -4.28
CA TYR A 57 17.85 12.65 -5.59
C TYR A 57 18.91 13.75 -5.59
N ASP A 58 19.35 14.16 -6.78
CA ASP A 58 20.47 15.09 -6.93
C ASP A 58 20.03 16.55 -6.87
N ASN A 59 18.86 16.86 -7.48
CA ASN A 59 18.31 18.21 -7.53
C ASN A 59 16.79 18.16 -7.64
N GLY A 60 16.12 19.27 -7.29
CA GLY A 60 14.67 19.43 -7.36
C GLY A 60 14.01 19.45 -6.00
N ASN A 61 12.70 19.36 -6.00
CA ASN A 61 11.90 19.38 -4.78
C ASN A 61 10.66 18.47 -4.90
N ILE A 62 10.32 17.79 -3.81
CA ILE A 62 9.13 16.95 -3.70
C ILE A 62 8.35 17.43 -2.48
N VAL A 63 7.10 17.82 -2.69
CA VAL A 63 6.22 18.32 -1.64
C VAL A 63 4.91 17.55 -1.66
N PHE A 64 4.57 16.93 -0.54
CA PHE A 64 3.25 16.37 -0.29
C PHE A 64 2.38 17.37 0.48
N ARG A 65 1.08 17.36 0.24
CA ARG A 65 0.13 18.06 1.09
C ARG A 65 0.26 17.53 2.53
N ARG A 66 0.14 18.41 3.50
CA ARG A 66 0.16 18.03 4.94
C ARG A 66 -1.00 17.07 5.23
N ASP A 67 -0.76 16.16 6.16
CA ASP A 67 -1.73 15.16 6.65
C ASP A 67 -2.24 14.17 5.58
N LEU A 68 -1.52 14.07 4.43
CA LEU A 68 -1.83 13.10 3.39
C LEU A 68 -1.32 11.71 3.79
N ARG A 69 -2.19 10.71 3.78
CA ARG A 69 -1.80 9.30 3.91
C ARG A 69 -1.31 8.82 2.56
N VAL A 70 -0.02 8.52 2.48
CA VAL A 70 0.61 8.01 1.25
C VAL A 70 1.03 6.58 1.49
N ASP A 71 0.69 5.68 0.57
CA ASP A 71 1.20 4.31 0.58
C ASP A 71 1.90 3.99 -0.74
N TYR A 72 2.87 3.07 -0.67
CA TYR A 72 3.69 2.67 -1.80
C TYR A 72 3.81 1.16 -1.90
N LEU A 73 3.26 0.59 -2.97
CA LEU A 73 3.46 -0.81 -3.32
C LEU A 73 4.81 -0.98 -4.01
N GLU A 74 5.78 -1.52 -3.30
CA GLU A 74 7.11 -1.84 -3.81
C GLU A 74 7.08 -3.02 -4.80
N GLN A 75 8.03 -3.01 -5.73
CA GLN A 75 8.22 -4.12 -6.65
C GLN A 75 8.60 -5.42 -5.92
N ASP A 76 9.33 -5.36 -4.81
CA ASP A 76 9.81 -6.50 -4.02
C ASP A 76 9.49 -6.32 -2.52
N PRO A 77 8.21 -6.50 -2.14
CA PRO A 77 7.77 -6.30 -0.76
C PRO A 77 8.39 -7.33 0.18
N GLN A 78 8.82 -6.88 1.36
CA GLN A 78 9.40 -7.71 2.40
C GLN A 78 8.47 -7.76 3.62
N TYR A 79 8.20 -8.96 4.09
CA TYR A 79 7.42 -9.20 5.31
C TYR A 79 8.15 -10.20 6.21
N PRO A 80 7.99 -10.11 7.53
CA PRO A 80 8.48 -11.14 8.44
C PRO A 80 7.90 -12.51 8.08
N GLU A 81 8.77 -13.50 7.97
CA GLU A 81 8.44 -14.85 7.48
C GLU A 81 7.41 -15.60 8.34
N GLU A 82 7.34 -15.26 9.62
CA GLU A 82 6.47 -15.93 10.60
C GLU A 82 5.04 -15.37 10.63
N LEU A 83 4.79 -14.22 10.00
CA LEU A 83 3.44 -13.69 9.90
C LEU A 83 2.54 -14.60 9.08
N THR A 84 1.27 -14.65 9.44
CA THR A 84 0.22 -15.18 8.57
C THR A 84 -0.07 -14.20 7.43
N VAL A 85 -0.75 -14.65 6.40
CA VAL A 85 -1.23 -13.81 5.30
C VAL A 85 -2.07 -12.65 5.83
N LEU A 86 -2.97 -12.92 6.78
CA LEU A 86 -3.84 -11.89 7.36
C LEU A 86 -3.03 -10.88 8.18
N GLU A 87 -2.11 -11.34 9.03
CA GLU A 87 -1.19 -10.47 9.77
C GLU A 87 -0.30 -9.63 8.86
N ALA A 88 0.15 -10.19 7.74
CA ALA A 88 0.92 -9.45 6.73
C ALA A 88 0.10 -8.32 6.06
N CYS A 89 -1.19 -8.55 5.81
CA CYS A 89 -2.09 -7.50 5.33
C CYS A 89 -2.25 -6.34 6.32
N PHE A 90 -1.99 -6.59 7.58
CA PHE A 90 -2.07 -5.60 8.65
C PHE A 90 -0.69 -5.13 9.14
N HIS A 91 0.39 -5.51 8.45
CA HIS A 91 1.75 -5.25 8.94
C HIS A 91 2.12 -3.76 8.99
N HIS A 92 1.63 -2.95 8.07
CA HIS A 92 1.85 -1.50 8.06
C HIS A 92 0.73 -0.78 8.84
N GLY A 93 0.51 -1.19 10.09
CA GLY A 93 -0.60 -0.87 10.97
C GLY A 93 -1.11 0.57 10.92
N ASN A 94 -2.44 0.68 10.96
CA ASN A 94 -3.16 1.87 11.40
C ASN A 94 -3.76 1.61 12.80
N SER A 95 -4.45 2.61 13.39
CA SER A 95 -5.07 2.47 14.72
C SER A 95 -6.02 1.27 14.81
N THR A 96 -6.78 1.02 13.76
CA THR A 96 -7.75 -0.07 13.67
C THR A 96 -7.06 -1.44 13.71
N VAL A 97 -5.91 -1.58 13.07
CA VAL A 97 -5.11 -2.82 13.11
C VAL A 97 -4.56 -3.10 14.50
N GLU A 98 -4.02 -2.07 15.16
CA GLU A 98 -3.52 -2.25 16.54
C GLU A 98 -4.66 -2.61 17.49
N LEU A 99 -5.85 -2.06 17.28
CA LEU A 99 -7.06 -2.39 18.03
C LEU A 99 -7.50 -3.85 17.80
N ILE A 100 -7.47 -4.35 16.55
CA ILE A 100 -7.76 -5.76 16.24
C ILE A 100 -6.76 -6.67 16.95
N LYS A 101 -5.47 -6.38 16.90
CA LYS A 101 -4.44 -7.16 17.60
C LYS A 101 -4.60 -7.12 19.13
N GLU A 102 -5.05 -6.00 19.68
CA GLU A 102 -5.34 -5.86 21.11
C GLU A 102 -6.53 -6.72 21.51
N TYR A 103 -7.58 -6.75 20.68
CA TYR A 103 -8.76 -7.59 20.86
C TYR A 103 -8.38 -9.09 20.79
N GLU A 104 -7.63 -9.53 19.78
CA GLU A 104 -7.18 -10.92 19.66
C GLU A 104 -6.36 -11.35 20.89
N ARG A 105 -5.41 -10.54 21.33
CA ARG A 105 -4.62 -10.80 22.56
C ARG A 105 -5.49 -10.89 23.82
N CYS A 106 -6.52 -10.04 23.91
CA CYS A 106 -7.46 -10.09 25.03
C CYS A 106 -8.26 -11.39 25.01
N MET A 107 -8.69 -11.87 23.83
CA MET A 107 -9.40 -13.15 23.67
C MET A 107 -8.55 -14.36 24.08
N GLU A 108 -7.25 -14.32 23.88
CA GLU A 108 -6.31 -15.36 24.28
C GLU A 108 -5.97 -15.34 25.79
N THR A 109 -6.32 -14.26 26.49
CA THR A 109 -6.01 -14.07 27.91
C THR A 109 -7.15 -14.53 28.80
N ASP A 110 -6.88 -15.36 29.79
CA ASP A 110 -7.89 -15.81 30.76
C ASP A 110 -8.51 -14.62 31.51
N GLY A 111 -9.87 -14.63 31.53
CA GLY A 111 -10.64 -13.59 32.20
C GLY A 111 -10.85 -12.31 31.37
N HIS A 112 -10.34 -12.23 30.16
CA HIS A 112 -10.56 -11.18 29.15
C HIS A 112 -10.56 -9.75 29.72
N PRO A 113 -9.46 -9.29 30.36
CA PRO A 113 -9.41 -7.99 31.05
C PRO A 113 -9.57 -6.85 30.05
N GLY A 114 -10.51 -5.92 30.29
CA GLY A 114 -10.76 -4.77 29.43
C GLY A 114 -11.60 -5.06 28.17
N MET A 115 -12.18 -6.24 28.04
CA MET A 115 -12.98 -6.64 26.87
C MET A 115 -14.09 -5.66 26.53
N ASP A 116 -14.84 -5.18 27.54
CA ASP A 116 -15.97 -4.28 27.29
C ASP A 116 -15.53 -2.96 26.65
N GLU A 117 -14.39 -2.41 27.05
CA GLU A 117 -13.82 -1.19 26.47
C GLU A 117 -13.30 -1.45 25.05
N LEU A 118 -12.68 -2.61 24.83
CA LEU A 118 -12.20 -3.01 23.52
C LEU A 118 -13.34 -3.20 22.51
N LEU A 119 -14.44 -3.84 22.92
CA LEU A 119 -15.63 -4.03 22.08
C LEU A 119 -16.22 -2.69 21.64
N VAL A 120 -16.35 -1.74 22.58
CA VAL A 120 -16.83 -0.37 22.26
C VAL A 120 -15.92 0.32 21.24
N ARG A 121 -14.59 0.21 21.39
CA ARG A 121 -13.64 0.78 20.44
C ARG A 121 -13.69 0.06 19.09
N MET A 122 -13.82 -1.26 19.07
CA MET A 122 -13.98 -2.05 17.84
C MET A 122 -15.21 -1.62 17.04
N ASP A 123 -16.33 -1.34 17.72
CA ASP A 123 -17.54 -0.84 17.08
C ASP A 123 -17.38 0.61 16.58
N GLN A 124 -16.75 1.49 17.36
CA GLN A 124 -16.55 2.89 16.99
C GLN A 124 -15.60 3.07 15.79
N GLU A 125 -14.58 2.23 15.68
CA GLU A 125 -13.59 2.26 14.60
C GLU A 125 -13.97 1.34 13.43
N GLU A 126 -15.17 0.72 13.44
CA GLU A 126 -15.66 -0.23 12.43
C GLU A 126 -14.66 -1.38 12.15
N ALA A 127 -13.94 -1.78 13.21
CA ALA A 127 -12.81 -2.72 13.10
C ALA A 127 -13.24 -4.13 12.63
N TRP A 128 -14.48 -4.52 12.92
CA TRP A 128 -15.04 -5.78 12.43
C TRP A 128 -15.15 -5.83 10.90
N GLU A 129 -15.53 -4.71 10.29
CA GLU A 129 -15.64 -4.60 8.83
C GLU A 129 -14.27 -4.60 8.17
N TYR A 130 -13.25 -4.10 8.86
CA TYR A 130 -11.88 -4.01 8.36
C TYR A 130 -11.28 -5.40 8.06
N GLU A 131 -11.41 -6.36 8.99
CA GLU A 131 -10.96 -7.73 8.77
C GLU A 131 -11.74 -8.42 7.64
N GLN A 132 -13.04 -8.21 7.60
CA GLN A 132 -13.89 -8.75 6.53
C GLN A 132 -13.50 -8.18 5.17
N LYS A 133 -13.23 -6.89 5.09
CA LYS A 133 -12.75 -6.21 3.89
C LYS A 133 -11.40 -6.76 3.43
N ALA A 134 -10.46 -6.98 4.37
CA ALA A 134 -9.18 -7.60 4.08
C ALA A 134 -9.35 -8.99 3.45
N LYS A 135 -10.17 -9.83 4.04
CA LYS A 135 -10.49 -11.17 3.52
C LYS A 135 -11.16 -11.13 2.15
N GLN A 136 -12.02 -10.15 1.89
CA GLN A 136 -12.63 -9.95 0.57
C GLN A 136 -11.59 -9.58 -0.48
N ILE A 137 -10.73 -8.60 -0.22
CA ILE A 137 -9.67 -8.17 -1.14
C ILE A 137 -8.69 -9.33 -1.42
N LEU A 138 -8.23 -10.02 -0.38
CA LEU A 138 -7.39 -11.21 -0.51
C LEU A 138 -8.02 -12.29 -1.40
N SER A 139 -9.32 -12.56 -1.19
CA SER A 139 -10.07 -13.56 -1.98
C SER A 139 -10.16 -13.16 -3.45
N GLN A 140 -10.37 -11.88 -3.77
CA GLN A 140 -10.35 -11.36 -5.14
C GLN A 140 -8.97 -11.52 -5.79
N LEU A 141 -7.91 -11.36 -5.01
CA LEU A 141 -6.53 -11.62 -5.43
C LEU A 141 -6.16 -13.12 -5.38
N LYS A 142 -7.14 -14.01 -5.27
CA LYS A 142 -7.00 -15.48 -5.25
C LYS A 142 -6.09 -16.00 -4.13
N ILE A 143 -6.03 -15.29 -3.00
CA ILE A 143 -5.42 -15.74 -1.76
C ILE A 143 -6.55 -16.24 -0.84
N ARG A 144 -6.58 -17.54 -0.56
CA ARG A 144 -7.70 -18.18 0.16
C ARG A 144 -7.31 -18.71 1.54
N ASN A 145 -6.05 -19.02 1.76
CA ASN A 145 -5.56 -19.50 3.06
C ASN A 145 -4.95 -18.33 3.83
N PHE A 146 -5.73 -17.73 4.72
CA PHE A 146 -5.36 -16.54 5.48
C PHE A 146 -4.40 -16.86 6.63
N ASP A 147 -4.41 -18.12 7.12
CA ASP A 147 -3.53 -18.59 8.20
C ASP A 147 -2.18 -19.13 7.69
N GLN A 148 -2.01 -19.18 6.37
CA GLN A 148 -0.75 -19.59 5.76
C GLN A 148 0.36 -18.61 6.12
N LYS A 149 1.55 -19.13 6.48
CA LYS A 149 2.71 -18.29 6.81
C LYS A 149 3.34 -17.68 5.56
N VAL A 150 3.84 -16.44 5.69
CA VAL A 150 4.50 -15.70 4.61
C VAL A 150 5.62 -16.51 3.95
N LYS A 151 6.46 -17.21 4.73
CA LYS A 151 7.54 -18.08 4.22
C LYS A 151 7.08 -19.22 3.30
N GLN A 152 5.81 -19.54 3.29
CA GLN A 152 5.22 -20.59 2.44
C GLN A 152 4.63 -20.03 1.14
N LEU A 153 4.61 -18.70 0.99
CA LEU A 153 4.07 -18.04 -0.20
C LEU A 153 5.08 -18.08 -1.35
N SER A 154 4.56 -18.24 -2.57
CA SER A 154 5.35 -17.92 -3.76
C SER A 154 5.58 -16.40 -3.86
N GLY A 155 6.61 -15.96 -4.59
CA GLY A 155 6.85 -14.53 -4.80
C GLY A 155 5.65 -13.78 -5.38
N GLY A 156 4.90 -14.41 -6.31
CA GLY A 156 3.68 -13.83 -6.85
C GLY A 156 2.53 -13.74 -5.84
N GLN A 157 2.42 -14.73 -4.93
CA GLN A 157 1.45 -14.65 -3.83
C GLN A 157 1.81 -13.54 -2.84
N LEU A 158 3.09 -13.39 -2.50
CA LEU A 158 3.57 -12.35 -1.61
C LEU A 158 3.27 -10.94 -2.16
N LYS A 159 3.50 -10.72 -3.46
CA LYS A 159 3.18 -9.47 -4.14
C LYS A 159 1.67 -9.16 -4.13
N ARG A 160 0.82 -10.18 -4.27
CA ARG A 160 -0.64 -10.03 -4.15
C ARG A 160 -1.08 -9.70 -2.71
N VAL A 161 -0.42 -10.26 -1.70
CA VAL A 161 -0.63 -9.90 -0.29
C VAL A 161 -0.23 -8.45 -0.04
N ALA A 162 0.90 -8.00 -0.58
CA ALA A 162 1.33 -6.61 -0.48
C ALA A 162 0.37 -5.63 -1.18
N LEU A 163 -0.15 -6.01 -2.35
CA LEU A 163 -1.19 -5.24 -3.01
C LEU A 163 -2.46 -5.16 -2.15
N ALA A 164 -2.89 -6.29 -1.55
CA ALA A 164 -4.01 -6.28 -0.62
C ALA A 164 -3.79 -5.32 0.55
N ASN A 165 -2.62 -5.36 1.18
CA ASN A 165 -2.24 -4.44 2.26
C ASN A 165 -2.41 -2.97 1.82
N ALA A 166 -1.83 -2.58 0.69
CA ALA A 166 -1.90 -1.22 0.17
C ALA A 166 -3.35 -0.77 -0.16
N LEU A 167 -4.22 -1.68 -0.58
CA LEU A 167 -5.63 -1.37 -0.86
C LEU A 167 -6.49 -1.27 0.42
N ILE A 168 -6.15 -2.08 1.44
CA ILE A 168 -6.88 -2.11 2.73
C ILE A 168 -6.63 -0.84 3.52
N THR A 169 -5.42 -0.26 3.47
CA THR A 169 -5.06 0.96 4.20
C THR A 169 -5.82 2.19 3.73
N GLU A 170 -6.44 2.14 2.53
CA GLU A 170 -7.18 3.27 1.92
C GLU A 170 -6.42 4.59 2.02
N PRO A 171 -5.22 4.68 1.46
CA PRO A 171 -4.44 5.91 1.48
C PRO A 171 -5.11 6.99 0.62
N ASP A 172 -4.79 8.25 0.85
CA ASP A 172 -5.25 9.35 0.00
C ASP A 172 -4.49 9.37 -1.35
N LEU A 173 -3.21 8.98 -1.32
CA LEU A 173 -2.36 8.80 -2.50
C LEU A 173 -1.70 7.42 -2.48
N LEU A 174 -1.94 6.64 -3.52
CA LEU A 174 -1.37 5.30 -3.69
C LEU A 174 -0.37 5.29 -4.86
N ILE A 175 0.86 4.90 -4.58
CA ILE A 175 1.92 4.73 -5.57
C ILE A 175 2.06 3.24 -5.86
N LEU A 176 1.92 2.85 -7.13
CA LEU A 176 1.99 1.46 -7.55
C LEU A 176 3.13 1.25 -8.56
N ASP A 177 4.08 0.39 -8.25
CA ASP A 177 5.13 -0.02 -9.18
C ASP A 177 4.77 -1.39 -9.80
N GLU A 178 4.40 -1.37 -11.08
CA GLU A 178 4.05 -2.55 -11.88
C GLU A 178 3.04 -3.50 -11.19
N PRO A 179 1.88 -3.00 -10.69
CA PRO A 179 0.98 -3.77 -9.81
C PRO A 179 0.35 -4.99 -10.48
N THR A 180 0.35 -5.05 -11.82
CA THR A 180 -0.29 -6.13 -12.59
C THR A 180 0.63 -7.30 -12.94
N ASN A 181 1.94 -7.20 -12.69
CA ASN A 181 2.93 -8.20 -13.12
C ASN A 181 2.69 -9.63 -12.60
N HIS A 182 1.91 -9.81 -11.54
CA HIS A 182 1.62 -11.12 -10.93
C HIS A 182 0.12 -11.39 -10.82
N LEU A 183 -0.67 -10.64 -11.58
CA LEU A 183 -2.11 -10.78 -11.69
C LEU A 183 -2.47 -11.47 -13.00
N ASP A 184 -3.48 -12.30 -12.97
CA ASP A 184 -4.16 -12.77 -14.18
C ASP A 184 -5.20 -11.75 -14.66
N LEU A 185 -5.85 -12.03 -15.78
CA LEU A 185 -6.80 -11.10 -16.39
C LEU A 185 -7.94 -10.72 -15.43
N ASP A 186 -8.56 -11.71 -14.79
CA ASP A 186 -9.70 -11.49 -13.88
C ASP A 186 -9.30 -10.57 -12.70
N MET A 187 -8.11 -10.81 -12.12
CA MET A 187 -7.58 -9.99 -11.03
C MET A 187 -7.24 -8.57 -11.50
N THR A 188 -6.71 -8.43 -12.72
CA THR A 188 -6.38 -7.13 -13.30
C THR A 188 -7.65 -6.31 -13.55
N GLU A 189 -8.68 -6.90 -14.16
CA GLU A 189 -9.99 -6.26 -14.39
C GLU A 189 -10.65 -5.86 -13.07
N TRP A 190 -10.57 -6.73 -12.06
CA TRP A 190 -11.08 -6.41 -10.72
C TRP A 190 -10.32 -5.23 -10.11
N LEU A 191 -8.98 -5.21 -10.19
CA LEU A 191 -8.17 -4.12 -9.65
C LEU A 191 -8.48 -2.79 -10.34
N GLU A 192 -8.61 -2.79 -11.66
CA GLU A 192 -8.98 -1.60 -12.43
C GLU A 192 -10.34 -1.05 -11.98
N GLU A 193 -11.33 -1.95 -11.81
CA GLU A 193 -12.66 -1.54 -11.35
C GLU A 193 -12.64 -1.05 -9.89
N TYR A 194 -11.88 -1.72 -9.02
CA TYR A 194 -11.69 -1.28 -7.63
C TYR A 194 -11.10 0.13 -7.57
N LEU A 195 -10.00 0.37 -8.28
CA LEU A 195 -9.36 1.68 -8.34
C LEU A 195 -10.29 2.74 -8.97
N ARG A 196 -11.16 2.37 -9.93
CA ARG A 196 -12.11 3.28 -10.54
C ARG A 196 -13.21 3.74 -9.57
N ARG A 197 -13.66 2.87 -8.67
CA ARG A 197 -14.75 3.15 -7.72
C ARG A 197 -14.29 3.86 -6.45
N THR A 198 -13.03 3.71 -6.09
CA THR A 198 -12.45 4.33 -4.89
C THR A 198 -12.02 5.77 -5.16
N ASN A 199 -12.00 6.61 -4.13
CA ASN A 199 -11.49 7.99 -4.20
C ASN A 199 -9.96 8.09 -4.09
N LEU A 200 -9.24 7.02 -4.42
CA LEU A 200 -7.78 6.98 -4.43
C LEU A 200 -7.21 7.86 -5.57
N SER A 201 -6.14 8.57 -5.25
CA SER A 201 -5.29 9.27 -6.24
C SER A 201 -4.04 8.47 -6.51
#